data_06cde7456b02f9ad84e5a2835bc2c7b1
#
_entry.id   06cde7456b02f9ad84e5a2835bc2c7b1
#
_cell.length_a   1.000
_cell.length_b   1.000
_cell.length_c   1.000
_cell.angle_alpha   90.00
_cell.angle_beta   90.00
_cell.angle_gamma   90.00
#
_symmetry.space_group_name_H-M   'P 1'
#
loop_
_entity.id
_entity.type
_entity.pdbx_description
1 polymer ?
#
loop_
_entity_poly.entity_id
_entity_poly.type
_entity_poly.pdbx_seq_one_letter_code
_entity_poly.pdbx_strand_id
1 'polypeptide(L)'
;NTRTTDDTNERYTPEWLLKIIEDVLDGIDLDPAADPERRVNARKHYTKEDDGLDKGWSGSVFLNPPFSNSSDWVKHLCIYFHSGAVTEALVLLPVMALSNKSAALLMKNTATAFTLLGRKLSFLDREYNDIGEMSAFPFALVYCGNNTENFLSKTEEYGIGCLIRTLPTNIKSCLCSYCGKPFKAKRSTAKFCGSTCRSKSHKQSILK
;
A
#
# COMPACT_ATOMS: atom_id res chain seq x y z
N ASN A 1 -3.65 19.01 28.53
CA ASN A 1 -3.90 18.87 27.07
C ASN A 1 -4.21 17.41 26.78
N THR A 2 -5.49 17.09 26.73
CA THR A 2 -5.96 15.76 26.27
C THR A 2 -5.85 15.75 24.73
N ARG A 3 -4.85 15.02 24.20
CA ARG A 3 -4.79 14.70 22.76
C ARG A 3 -6.04 13.89 22.41
N THR A 4 -6.76 14.30 21.40
CA THR A 4 -7.89 13.53 20.88
C THR A 4 -7.35 12.31 20.10
N THR A 5 -8.10 11.23 20.07
CA THR A 5 -7.73 10.00 19.34
C THR A 5 -7.50 10.22 17.84
N ASP A 6 -8.01 11.28 17.27
CA ASP A 6 -7.77 11.69 15.87
C ASP A 6 -6.34 12.23 15.66
N ASP A 7 -5.79 12.99 16.60
CA ASP A 7 -4.43 13.56 16.48
C ASP A 7 -3.32 12.49 16.55
N THR A 8 -3.59 11.33 17.12
CA THR A 8 -2.60 10.24 17.23
C THR A 8 -2.51 9.37 15.98
N ASN A 9 -3.46 9.46 15.06
CA ASN A 9 -3.48 8.68 13.82
C ASN A 9 -2.84 9.43 12.64
N GLU A 10 -2.72 10.75 12.69
CA GLU A 10 -2.10 11.56 11.64
C GLU A 10 -0.59 11.63 11.89
N ARG A 11 0.16 10.80 11.19
CA ARG A 11 1.62 10.71 11.27
C ARG A 11 2.22 10.93 9.90
N TYR A 12 2.79 12.10 9.70
CA TYR A 12 3.35 12.49 8.41
C TYR A 12 4.74 11.89 8.23
N THR A 13 4.92 11.28 7.07
CA THR A 13 6.19 10.66 6.70
C THR A 13 7.28 11.74 6.59
N PRO A 14 8.46 11.57 7.22
CA PRO A 14 9.53 12.56 7.15
C PRO A 14 10.05 12.75 5.71
N GLU A 15 10.44 13.96 5.36
CA GLU A 15 10.87 14.34 4.01
C GLU A 15 12.02 13.47 3.47
N TRP A 16 13.01 13.15 4.32
CA TRP A 16 14.11 12.29 3.91
C TRP A 16 13.65 10.89 3.45
N LEU A 17 12.59 10.36 4.07
CA LEU A 17 12.03 9.06 3.71
C LEU A 17 11.17 9.17 2.43
N LEU A 18 10.41 10.26 2.28
CA LEU A 18 9.67 10.54 1.04
C LEU A 18 10.60 10.61 -0.16
N LYS A 19 11.77 11.25 -0.02
CA LYS A 19 12.77 11.32 -1.09
C LYS A 19 13.26 9.94 -1.52
N ILE A 20 13.54 9.05 -0.56
CA ILE A 20 13.94 7.67 -0.87
C ILE A 20 12.80 6.92 -1.59
N ILE A 21 11.56 7.12 -1.14
CA ILE A 21 10.38 6.48 -1.74
C ILE A 21 10.19 6.94 -3.19
N GLU A 22 10.33 8.24 -3.46
CA GLU A 22 10.30 8.80 -4.81
C GLU A 22 11.43 8.23 -5.69
N ASP A 23 12.65 8.16 -5.16
CA ASP A 23 13.81 7.63 -5.87
C ASP A 23 13.69 6.13 -6.19
N VAL A 24 13.00 5.37 -5.35
CA VAL A 24 12.76 3.93 -5.58
C VAL A 24 11.68 3.70 -6.62
N LEU A 25 10.57 4.45 -6.52
CA LEU A 25 9.39 4.26 -7.37
C LEU A 25 9.49 5.00 -8.72
N ASP A 26 10.56 5.78 -8.96
CA ASP A 26 10.69 6.65 -10.14
C ASP A 26 9.45 7.53 -10.36
N GLY A 27 8.95 8.09 -9.25
CA GLY A 27 7.70 8.83 -9.16
C GLY A 27 6.54 8.00 -8.59
N ILE A 28 5.62 8.68 -7.93
CA ILE A 28 4.48 8.08 -7.25
C ILE A 28 3.21 8.39 -8.04
N ASP A 29 2.51 7.35 -8.56
CA ASP A 29 1.25 7.54 -9.25
C ASP A 29 0.09 7.76 -8.27
N LEU A 30 0.13 7.10 -7.11
CA LEU A 30 -0.96 7.17 -6.14
C LEU A 30 -0.48 7.13 -4.69
N ASP A 31 -0.94 8.08 -3.90
CA ASP A 31 -1.01 8.00 -2.44
C ASP A 31 -2.49 7.78 -2.02
N PRO A 32 -2.87 6.54 -1.68
CA PRO A 32 -4.26 6.24 -1.38
C PRO A 32 -4.71 6.59 0.03
N ALA A 33 -3.76 6.91 0.93
CA ALA A 33 -4.01 7.27 2.32
C ALA A 33 -3.42 8.65 2.64
N ALA A 34 -3.61 9.58 1.71
CA ALA A 34 -3.01 10.90 1.74
C ALA A 34 -3.53 11.74 2.91
N ASP A 35 -2.62 12.53 3.46
CA ASP A 35 -2.98 13.60 4.37
C ASP A 35 -3.75 14.74 3.65
N PRO A 36 -4.48 15.59 4.38
CA PRO A 36 -5.26 16.68 3.77
C PRO A 36 -4.41 17.64 2.94
N GLU A 37 -3.17 17.86 3.33
CA GLU A 37 -2.23 18.75 2.64
C GLU A 37 -1.52 18.10 1.45
N ARG A 38 -1.71 16.79 1.23
CA ARG A 38 -1.16 16.02 0.09
C ARG A 38 0.35 16.16 -0.05
N ARG A 39 1.07 15.97 1.05
CA ARG A 39 2.52 16.21 1.15
C ARG A 39 3.37 15.23 0.37
N VAL A 40 2.87 14.02 0.13
CA VAL A 40 3.51 13.07 -0.77
C VAL A 40 3.42 13.62 -2.19
N ASN A 41 4.54 13.68 -2.90
CA ASN A 41 4.57 14.13 -4.30
C ASN A 41 4.05 13.01 -5.24
N ALA A 42 2.75 12.72 -5.14
CA ALA A 42 2.07 11.74 -5.98
C ALA A 42 1.20 12.43 -7.04
N ARG A 43 1.03 11.76 -8.19
CA ARG A 43 0.14 12.28 -9.26
C ARG A 43 -1.33 12.30 -8.83
N LYS A 44 -1.72 11.39 -7.94
CA LYS A 44 -3.06 11.26 -7.42
C LYS A 44 -3.05 10.96 -5.92
N HIS A 45 -4.01 11.56 -5.22
CA HIS A 45 -4.18 11.40 -3.78
C HIS A 45 -5.61 11.02 -3.46
N TYR A 46 -5.79 10.16 -2.46
CA TYR A 46 -7.08 9.95 -1.81
C TYR A 46 -6.95 10.31 -0.34
N THR A 47 -7.63 11.38 0.05
CA THR A 47 -7.70 11.84 1.43
C THR A 47 -8.76 11.06 2.21
N LYS A 48 -8.92 11.36 3.49
CA LYS A 48 -9.95 10.75 4.35
C LYS A 48 -11.36 10.98 3.80
N GLU A 49 -11.59 12.14 3.19
CA GLU A 49 -12.88 12.50 2.57
C GLU A 49 -13.18 11.68 1.31
N ASP A 50 -12.14 11.27 0.59
CA ASP A 50 -12.29 10.47 -0.62
C ASP A 50 -12.60 9.00 -0.35
N ASP A 51 -12.26 8.48 0.82
CA ASP A 51 -12.24 7.05 1.19
C ASP A 51 -11.43 6.20 0.20
N GLY A 52 -10.11 6.19 0.35
CA GLY A 52 -9.21 5.48 -0.56
C GLY A 52 -9.49 3.97 -0.67
N LEU A 53 -10.15 3.36 0.33
CA LEU A 53 -10.54 1.95 0.28
C LEU A 53 -11.74 1.68 -0.64
N ASP A 54 -12.56 2.69 -0.93
CA ASP A 54 -13.67 2.55 -1.89
C ASP A 54 -13.26 2.89 -3.34
N LYS A 55 -12.01 3.30 -3.55
CA LYS A 55 -11.46 3.71 -4.84
C LYS A 55 -10.63 2.62 -5.52
N GLY A 56 -10.43 2.77 -6.82
CA GLY A 56 -9.49 1.94 -7.59
C GLY A 56 -8.06 2.44 -7.46
N TRP A 57 -7.09 1.52 -7.33
CA TRP A 57 -5.67 1.82 -7.27
C TRP A 57 -4.95 1.33 -8.53
N SER A 58 -3.99 2.12 -9.03
CA SER A 58 -3.20 1.77 -10.21
C SER A 58 -1.84 2.45 -10.21
N GLY A 59 -0.90 1.89 -10.99
CA GLY A 59 0.46 2.40 -11.16
C GLY A 59 1.37 2.13 -9.97
N SER A 60 2.34 3.02 -9.73
CA SER A 60 3.23 3.00 -8.58
C SER A 60 2.53 3.60 -7.36
N VAL A 61 2.53 2.89 -6.22
CA VAL A 61 1.78 3.26 -5.02
C VAL A 61 2.70 3.43 -3.83
N PHE A 62 2.60 4.56 -3.14
CA PHE A 62 3.11 4.69 -1.78
C PHE A 62 1.98 4.59 -0.78
N LEU A 63 2.10 3.67 0.18
CA LEU A 63 1.08 3.44 1.21
C LEU A 63 1.66 3.60 2.61
N ASN A 64 1.27 4.66 3.30
CA ASN A 64 1.42 4.81 4.75
C ASN A 64 0.02 4.70 5.40
N PRO A 65 -0.45 3.50 5.73
CA PRO A 65 -1.84 3.31 6.15
C PRO A 65 -2.07 3.81 7.57
N PRO A 66 -3.29 4.27 7.90
CA PRO A 66 -3.68 4.54 9.28
C PRO A 66 -3.45 3.30 10.17
N PHE A 67 -2.82 3.48 11.32
CA PHE A 67 -2.42 2.36 12.19
C PHE A 67 -3.60 1.56 12.70
N SER A 68 -4.73 2.22 12.97
CA SER A 68 -5.94 1.60 13.48
C SER A 68 -6.58 0.59 12.51
N ASN A 69 -6.39 0.74 11.20
CA ASN A 69 -6.99 -0.10 10.16
C ASN A 69 -6.01 -0.53 9.06
N SER A 70 -4.73 -0.60 9.35
CA SER A 70 -3.69 -0.94 8.36
C SER A 70 -3.94 -2.27 7.65
N SER A 71 -4.65 -3.20 8.30
CA SER A 71 -4.98 -4.52 7.75
C SER A 71 -5.83 -4.45 6.48
N ASP A 72 -6.81 -3.57 6.41
CA ASP A 72 -7.69 -3.49 5.25
C ASP A 72 -7.01 -2.77 4.09
N TRP A 73 -6.20 -1.76 4.37
CA TRP A 73 -5.35 -1.09 3.39
C TRP A 73 -4.35 -2.05 2.73
N VAL A 74 -3.68 -2.88 3.53
CA VAL A 74 -2.75 -3.90 3.04
C VAL A 74 -3.47 -4.96 2.18
N LYS A 75 -4.66 -5.41 2.59
CA LYS A 75 -5.48 -6.33 1.77
C LYS A 75 -5.87 -5.70 0.44
N HIS A 76 -6.27 -4.43 0.47
CA HIS A 76 -6.66 -3.69 -0.72
C HIS A 76 -5.49 -3.58 -1.71
N LEU A 77 -4.31 -3.19 -1.23
CA LEU A 77 -3.08 -3.20 -2.02
C LEU A 77 -2.83 -4.57 -2.67
N CYS A 78 -2.83 -5.65 -1.88
CA CYS A 78 -2.59 -7.00 -2.41
C CYS A 78 -3.55 -7.36 -3.55
N ILE A 79 -4.80 -6.94 -3.45
CA ILE A 79 -5.83 -7.20 -4.45
C ILE A 79 -5.48 -6.49 -5.77
N TYR A 80 -5.16 -5.20 -5.72
CA TYR A 80 -4.85 -4.42 -6.91
C TYR A 80 -3.48 -4.78 -7.51
N PHE A 81 -2.50 -5.14 -6.68
CA PHE A 81 -1.22 -5.63 -7.15
C PHE A 81 -1.37 -6.96 -7.91
N HIS A 82 -2.11 -7.93 -7.36
CA HIS A 82 -2.33 -9.21 -8.04
C HIS A 82 -3.25 -9.12 -9.27
N SER A 83 -4.02 -8.06 -9.39
CA SER A 83 -4.78 -7.79 -10.62
C SER A 83 -3.92 -7.21 -11.74
N GLY A 84 -2.70 -6.74 -11.41
CA GLY A 84 -1.81 -6.04 -12.32
C GLY A 84 -2.15 -4.55 -12.51
N ALA A 85 -3.13 -4.03 -11.79
CA ALA A 85 -3.46 -2.60 -11.83
C ALA A 85 -2.40 -1.76 -11.08
N VAL A 86 -1.97 -2.21 -9.90
CA VAL A 86 -0.78 -1.69 -9.23
C VAL A 86 0.42 -2.47 -9.75
N THR A 87 1.41 -1.76 -10.26
CA THR A 87 2.61 -2.34 -10.87
C THR A 87 3.77 -2.41 -9.89
N GLU A 88 3.82 -1.47 -8.97
CA GLU A 88 4.86 -1.33 -7.97
C GLU A 88 4.31 -0.66 -6.71
N ALA A 89 4.81 -1.03 -5.53
CA ALA A 89 4.39 -0.36 -4.30
C ALA A 89 5.47 -0.36 -3.22
N LEU A 90 5.46 0.72 -2.44
CA LEU A 90 6.15 0.82 -1.15
C LEU A 90 5.13 0.98 -0.03
N VAL A 91 5.27 0.17 1.02
CA VAL A 91 4.39 0.20 2.18
C VAL A 91 5.21 0.47 3.44
N LEU A 92 4.86 1.52 4.15
CA LEU A 92 5.48 1.86 5.43
C LEU A 92 4.67 1.24 6.57
N LEU A 93 5.26 0.31 7.31
CA LEU A 93 4.58 -0.41 8.40
C LEU A 93 5.43 -0.44 9.66
N PRO A 94 4.82 -0.30 10.86
CA PRO A 94 5.48 -0.66 12.11
C PRO A 94 5.90 -2.13 12.06
N VAL A 95 7.10 -2.45 12.52
CA VAL A 95 7.60 -3.85 12.52
C VAL A 95 6.64 -4.79 13.26
N MET A 96 6.02 -4.32 14.33
CA MET A 96 5.01 -5.10 15.05
C MET A 96 3.81 -5.47 14.18
N ALA A 97 3.43 -4.61 13.22
CA ALA A 97 2.32 -4.89 12.31
C ALA A 97 2.64 -6.02 11.32
N LEU A 98 3.91 -6.32 11.06
CA LEU A 98 4.32 -7.42 10.17
C LEU A 98 3.88 -8.79 10.69
N SER A 99 3.60 -8.94 11.97
CA SER A 99 3.08 -10.16 12.59
C SER A 99 1.58 -10.35 12.42
N ASN A 100 0.83 -9.32 11.99
CA ASN A 100 -0.61 -9.47 11.77
C ASN A 100 -0.91 -10.28 10.50
N LYS A 101 -2.11 -10.86 10.43
CA LYS A 101 -2.51 -11.76 9.34
C LYS A 101 -2.42 -11.11 7.95
N SER A 102 -2.75 -9.84 7.82
CA SER A 102 -2.76 -9.14 6.54
C SER A 102 -1.36 -8.81 6.06
N ALA A 103 -0.50 -8.30 6.95
CA ALA A 103 0.90 -8.06 6.62
C ALA A 103 1.66 -9.37 6.36
N ALA A 104 1.36 -10.45 7.09
CA ALA A 104 1.90 -11.77 6.79
C ALA A 104 1.51 -12.26 5.38
N LEU A 105 0.29 -11.96 4.93
CA LEU A 105 -0.13 -12.25 3.55
C LEU A 105 0.59 -11.38 2.52
N LEU A 106 0.78 -10.08 2.80
CA LEU A 106 1.59 -9.18 1.98
C LEU A 106 3.01 -9.73 1.81
N MET A 107 3.69 -10.03 2.94
CA MET A 107 5.05 -10.55 2.96
C MET A 107 5.19 -11.88 2.23
N LYS A 108 4.20 -12.76 2.35
CA LYS A 108 4.23 -14.10 1.73
C LYS A 108 3.94 -14.08 0.24
N ASN A 109 3.03 -13.22 -0.22
CA ASN A 109 2.41 -13.37 -1.53
C ASN A 109 2.68 -12.23 -2.50
N THR A 110 3.15 -11.07 -2.00
CA THR A 110 3.20 -9.84 -2.79
C THR A 110 4.55 -9.14 -2.68
N ALA A 111 5.07 -9.01 -1.47
CA ALA A 111 6.34 -8.35 -1.23
C ALA A 111 7.53 -9.17 -1.78
N THR A 112 8.51 -8.47 -2.33
CA THR A 112 9.76 -9.06 -2.86
C THR A 112 10.97 -8.73 -2.02
N ALA A 113 10.93 -7.61 -1.30
CA ALA A 113 11.94 -7.21 -0.33
C ALA A 113 11.35 -6.33 0.77
N PHE A 114 12.10 -6.10 1.83
CA PHE A 114 11.82 -5.07 2.81
C PHE A 114 13.12 -4.57 3.41
N THR A 115 13.10 -3.35 3.95
CA THR A 115 14.19 -2.78 4.74
C THR A 115 13.68 -2.47 6.15
N LEU A 116 14.31 -3.06 7.16
CA LEU A 116 14.11 -2.65 8.55
C LEU A 116 14.86 -1.33 8.76
N LEU A 117 14.15 -0.24 9.00
CA LEU A 117 14.77 1.06 9.20
C LEU A 117 15.57 1.07 10.50
N GLY A 118 16.87 1.38 10.39
CA GLY A 118 17.83 1.34 11.49
C GLY A 118 17.68 2.50 12.47
N ARG A 119 16.89 3.53 12.10
CA ARG A 119 16.55 4.64 12.97
C ARG A 119 15.05 4.69 13.24
N LYS A 120 14.68 5.17 14.41
CA LYS A 120 13.29 5.46 14.72
C LYS A 120 12.81 6.61 13.85
N LEU A 121 11.59 6.49 13.35
CA LEU A 121 10.98 7.59 12.61
C LEU A 121 10.51 8.66 13.59
N SER A 122 10.95 9.90 13.37
CA SER A 122 10.31 11.06 13.94
C SER A 122 9.24 11.48 12.94
N PHE A 123 7.98 11.25 13.28
CA PHE A 123 6.88 11.73 12.47
C PHE A 123 6.68 13.23 12.72
N LEU A 124 6.27 13.94 11.70
CA LEU A 124 5.97 15.35 11.78
C LEU A 124 4.50 15.54 12.22
N ASP A 125 4.23 16.64 12.91
CA ASP A 125 2.87 17.11 13.17
C ASP A 125 2.27 17.83 11.94
N ARG A 126 1.06 18.37 12.07
CA ARG A 126 0.39 19.15 11.03
C ARG A 126 1.17 20.41 10.63
N GLU A 127 2.02 20.92 11.50
CA GLU A 127 2.81 22.14 11.28
C GLU A 127 4.24 21.86 10.80
N TYR A 128 4.54 20.60 10.42
CA TYR A 128 5.88 20.12 10.04
C TYR A 128 6.94 20.20 11.14
N ASN A 129 6.53 20.38 12.38
CA ASN A 129 7.48 20.30 13.47
C ASN A 129 7.78 18.85 13.77
N ASP A 130 9.06 18.57 14.01
CA ASP A 130 9.45 17.32 14.64
C ASP A 130 8.88 17.33 16.07
N ILE A 131 7.87 16.49 16.28
CA ILE A 131 7.23 16.38 17.61
C ILE A 131 8.19 15.87 18.68
N GLY A 132 9.48 15.64 18.33
CA GLY A 132 10.49 15.15 19.28
C GLY A 132 10.19 13.76 19.84
N GLU A 133 9.01 13.23 19.52
CA GLU A 133 8.60 11.87 19.86
C GLU A 133 9.05 10.94 18.73
N MET A 134 10.25 10.38 18.90
CA MET A 134 10.62 9.24 18.08
C MET A 134 9.54 8.16 18.23
N SER A 135 9.16 7.55 17.12
CA SER A 135 8.21 6.43 17.16
C SER A 135 8.64 5.42 18.23
N ALA A 136 7.71 4.98 19.06
CA ALA A 136 8.00 3.97 20.08
C ALA A 136 8.48 2.64 19.46
N PHE A 137 8.23 2.45 18.16
CA PHE A 137 8.48 1.20 17.45
C PHE A 137 9.32 1.42 16.19
N PRO A 138 10.17 0.44 15.83
CA PRO A 138 10.86 0.43 14.55
C PRO A 138 9.86 0.23 13.39
N PHE A 139 10.23 0.74 12.21
CA PHE A 139 9.45 0.62 10.99
C PHE A 139 10.17 -0.23 9.95
N ALA A 140 9.38 -0.83 9.08
CA ALA A 140 9.84 -1.48 7.88
C ALA A 140 9.25 -0.78 6.65
N LEU A 141 10.08 -0.58 5.65
CA LEU A 141 9.66 -0.20 4.31
C LEU A 141 9.56 -1.49 3.49
N VAL A 142 8.36 -1.87 3.11
CA VAL A 142 8.08 -3.13 2.39
C VAL A 142 7.90 -2.82 0.91
N TYR A 143 8.67 -3.50 0.08
CA TYR A 143 8.65 -3.32 -1.38
C TYR A 143 7.89 -4.45 -2.07
N CYS A 144 7.03 -4.07 -3.00
CA CYS A 144 6.28 -4.94 -3.89
C CYS A 144 6.58 -4.51 -5.33
N GLY A 145 7.34 -5.28 -6.05
CA GLY A 145 7.75 -4.93 -7.42
C GLY A 145 8.84 -5.84 -7.94
N ASN A 146 9.31 -5.53 -9.15
CA ASN A 146 10.32 -6.33 -9.84
C ASN A 146 11.74 -5.77 -9.73
N ASN A 147 11.90 -4.50 -9.32
CA ASN A 147 13.19 -3.83 -9.24
C ASN A 147 13.77 -3.87 -7.81
N THR A 148 13.85 -5.08 -7.28
CA THR A 148 14.28 -5.32 -5.89
C THR A 148 15.70 -4.88 -5.60
N GLU A 149 16.61 -4.99 -6.58
CA GLU A 149 18.00 -4.56 -6.44
C GLU A 149 18.11 -3.05 -6.26
N ASN A 150 17.37 -2.27 -7.06
CA ASN A 150 17.29 -0.82 -6.92
C ASN A 150 16.74 -0.43 -5.54
N PHE A 151 15.66 -1.07 -5.11
CA PHE A 151 15.09 -0.83 -3.77
C PHE A 151 16.13 -1.06 -2.67
N LEU A 152 16.81 -2.20 -2.67
CA LEU A 152 17.80 -2.53 -1.64
C LEU A 152 18.98 -1.57 -1.68
N SER A 153 19.51 -1.23 -2.86
CA SER A 153 20.59 -0.28 -3.02
C SER A 153 20.23 1.12 -2.50
N LYS A 154 19.02 1.60 -2.79
CA LYS A 154 18.56 2.92 -2.34
C LYS A 154 18.28 2.99 -0.83
N THR A 155 18.06 1.85 -0.20
CA THR A 155 17.70 1.78 1.24
C THR A 155 18.83 1.27 2.15
N GLU A 156 19.98 0.84 1.60
CA GLU A 156 21.07 0.22 2.36
C GLU A 156 21.67 1.10 3.47
N GLU A 157 21.75 2.41 3.25
CA GLU A 157 22.26 3.37 4.25
C GLU A 157 21.27 3.60 5.42
N TYR A 158 20.01 3.20 5.25
CA TYR A 158 18.94 3.52 6.19
C TYR A 158 18.52 2.35 7.06
N GLY A 159 19.00 1.15 6.76
CA GLY A 159 18.61 -0.02 7.55
C GLY A 159 19.13 -1.34 7.02
N ILE A 160 18.51 -2.42 7.49
CA ILE A 160 18.85 -3.77 7.09
C ILE A 160 17.88 -4.24 6.01
N GLY A 161 18.38 -4.32 4.79
CA GLY A 161 17.62 -4.83 3.64
C GLY A 161 17.57 -6.36 3.61
N CYS A 162 16.40 -6.91 3.30
CA CYS A 162 16.17 -8.35 3.20
C CYS A 162 15.37 -8.67 1.94
N LEU A 163 15.85 -9.66 1.19
CA LEU A 163 15.06 -10.28 0.12
C LEU A 163 14.01 -11.22 0.69
N ILE A 164 12.81 -11.18 0.12
CA ILE A 164 11.75 -12.11 0.44
C ILE A 164 11.67 -13.14 -0.68
N ARG A 165 11.87 -14.41 -0.33
CA ARG A 165 11.63 -15.49 -1.27
C ARG A 165 10.14 -15.77 -1.35
N THR A 166 9.48 -15.20 -2.34
CA THR A 166 8.08 -15.51 -2.61
C THR A 166 7.98 -16.91 -3.20
N LEU A 167 7.22 -17.79 -2.54
CA LEU A 167 6.83 -19.04 -3.17
C LEU A 167 5.76 -18.74 -4.22
N PRO A 168 5.78 -19.39 -5.40
CA PRO A 168 4.77 -19.17 -6.42
C PRO A 168 3.38 -19.45 -5.84
N THR A 169 2.52 -18.44 -5.82
CA THR A 169 1.16 -18.59 -5.32
C THR A 169 0.21 -18.78 -6.49
N ASN A 170 -0.60 -19.84 -6.45
CA ASN A 170 -1.67 -20.08 -7.42
C ASN A 170 -2.92 -19.20 -7.19
N ILE A 171 -2.79 -18.08 -6.49
CA ILE A 171 -3.93 -17.18 -6.21
C ILE A 171 -3.99 -16.14 -7.32
N LYS A 172 -4.83 -16.39 -8.33
CA LYS A 172 -5.21 -15.39 -9.32
C LYS A 172 -6.32 -14.51 -8.75
N SER A 173 -5.99 -13.28 -8.34
CA SER A 173 -6.99 -12.23 -8.18
C SER A 173 -7.23 -11.56 -9.54
N CYS A 174 -8.48 -11.32 -9.86
CA CYS A 174 -8.91 -10.73 -11.13
C CYS A 174 -9.82 -9.53 -10.82
N LEU A 175 -9.83 -8.54 -11.72
CA LEU A 175 -10.84 -7.48 -11.67
C LEU A 175 -12.11 -7.98 -12.37
N CYS A 176 -13.26 -7.70 -11.76
CA CYS A 176 -14.56 -8.04 -12.34
C CYS A 176 -14.81 -7.19 -13.59
N SER A 177 -15.03 -7.84 -14.74
CA SER A 177 -15.27 -7.14 -16.01
C SER A 177 -16.55 -6.29 -16.04
N TYR A 178 -17.42 -6.41 -15.02
CA TYR A 178 -18.63 -5.61 -14.92
C TYR A 178 -18.52 -4.46 -13.93
N CYS A 179 -18.11 -4.72 -12.70
CA CYS A 179 -18.10 -3.72 -11.63
C CYS A 179 -16.69 -3.18 -11.28
N GLY A 180 -15.63 -3.67 -11.95
CA GLY A 180 -14.24 -3.27 -11.67
C GLY A 180 -13.68 -3.75 -10.33
N LYS A 181 -14.52 -4.32 -9.45
CA LYS A 181 -14.07 -4.77 -8.13
C LYS A 181 -13.21 -6.04 -8.25
N PRO A 182 -12.12 -6.12 -7.48
CA PRO A 182 -11.28 -7.30 -7.47
C PRO A 182 -11.96 -8.48 -6.78
N PHE A 183 -11.66 -9.69 -7.24
CA PHE A 183 -12.17 -10.92 -6.65
C PHE A 183 -11.17 -12.08 -6.81
N LYS A 184 -11.26 -13.07 -5.93
CA LYS A 184 -10.48 -14.31 -6.02
C LYS A 184 -11.11 -15.24 -7.05
N ALA A 185 -10.39 -15.46 -8.16
CA ALA A 185 -10.85 -16.34 -9.21
C ALA A 185 -10.61 -17.81 -8.81
N LYS A 186 -11.68 -18.61 -8.77
CA LYS A 186 -11.59 -20.08 -8.58
C LYS A 186 -11.11 -20.80 -9.85
N ARG A 187 -11.18 -20.15 -11.02
CA ARG A 187 -10.76 -20.69 -12.34
C ARG A 187 -10.07 -19.58 -13.14
N SER A 188 -9.12 -19.94 -13.97
CA SER A 188 -8.36 -19.00 -14.83
C SER A 188 -9.23 -18.21 -15.81
N THR A 189 -10.44 -18.68 -16.11
CA THR A 189 -11.40 -18.07 -17.04
C THR A 189 -12.45 -17.19 -16.34
N ALA A 190 -12.37 -17.00 -15.04
CA ALA A 190 -13.35 -16.21 -14.29
C ALA A 190 -13.23 -14.72 -14.62
N LYS A 191 -14.31 -14.13 -15.16
CA LYS A 191 -14.38 -12.72 -15.56
C LYS A 191 -15.21 -11.86 -14.58
N PHE A 192 -15.99 -12.48 -13.67
CA PHE A 192 -16.95 -11.80 -12.82
C PHE A 192 -16.83 -12.24 -11.37
N CYS A 193 -16.99 -11.30 -10.43
CA CYS A 193 -16.88 -11.55 -8.99
C CYS A 193 -18.04 -12.41 -8.44
N GLY A 194 -19.14 -12.53 -9.18
CA GLY A 194 -20.31 -13.32 -8.78
C GLY A 194 -21.37 -13.43 -9.88
N SER A 195 -22.42 -14.19 -9.58
CA SER A 195 -23.54 -14.42 -10.51
C SER A 195 -24.27 -13.13 -10.89
N THR A 196 -24.45 -12.22 -9.93
CA THR A 196 -25.09 -10.92 -10.16
C THR A 196 -24.36 -10.08 -11.21
N CYS A 197 -23.02 -9.99 -11.11
CA CYS A 197 -22.22 -9.23 -12.09
C CYS A 197 -22.22 -9.91 -13.47
N ARG A 198 -22.23 -11.24 -13.51
CA ARG A 198 -22.35 -12.01 -14.75
C ARG A 198 -23.70 -11.74 -15.45
N SER A 199 -24.80 -11.80 -14.71
CA SER A 199 -26.14 -11.56 -15.24
C SER A 199 -26.35 -10.12 -15.72
N LYS A 200 -25.82 -9.14 -14.98
CA LYS A 200 -25.90 -7.72 -15.39
C LYS A 200 -25.06 -7.43 -16.64
N SER A 201 -23.87 -8.01 -16.74
CA SER A 201 -23.04 -7.91 -17.95
C SER A 201 -23.72 -8.50 -19.18
N HIS A 202 -24.38 -9.66 -19.03
CA HIS A 202 -25.12 -10.31 -20.11
C HIS A 202 -26.32 -9.46 -20.59
N LYS A 203 -27.05 -8.85 -19.65
CA LYS A 203 -28.17 -7.95 -20.00
C LYS A 203 -27.71 -6.71 -20.79
N GLN A 204 -26.54 -6.15 -20.46
CA GLN A 204 -26.00 -5.00 -21.21
C GLN A 204 -25.50 -5.37 -22.62
N SER A 205 -25.11 -6.62 -22.85
CA SER A 205 -24.67 -7.08 -24.19
C SER A 205 -25.84 -7.39 -25.14
N ILE A 206 -27.05 -7.55 -24.61
CA ILE A 206 -28.27 -7.80 -25.40
C ILE A 206 -28.95 -6.49 -25.84
N LEU A 207 -28.63 -5.38 -25.14
CA LEU A 207 -29.21 -4.06 -25.40
C LEU A 207 -28.34 -3.18 -26.33
N LYS A 208 -27.26 -3.72 -26.88
CA LYS A 208 -26.43 -3.15 -27.94
C LYS A 208 -26.61 -3.93 -29.23
#